data_45d47c9751fe3d232fe31f5d1e6a0a47
#
_entry.id   45d47c9751fe3d232fe31f5d1e6a0a47
#
_cell.length_a   1.000
_cell.length_b   1.000
_cell.length_c   1.000
_cell.angle_alpha   90.00
_cell.angle_beta   90.00
_cell.angle_gamma   90.00
#
_symmetry.space_group_name_H-M   'P 1'
#
loop_
_entity.id
_entity.type
_entity.pdbx_description
1 polymer ?
#
loop_
_entity_poly.entity_id
_entity_poly.type
_entity_poly.pdbx_seq_one_letter_code
_entity_poly.pdbx_strand_id
1 'polypeptide(L)'
;MKRRKIWIVVLIAVIGLIDILGLNYLSVLNTAKARFAVYQEKAQTLQTAQGKVSYIDEGSGTPVLVCHGICGGYDQGFDVLKDKTDSCRVIAPSRFGYPGSDLPENASVDLQVEAYVELLDALGIEKAYVLGTSAGGTVAIRMALSHPERCKGLILYCSGYPNEQDPDRKSGISGPPAIVCNDFCMWLFSPLFEPLMGMDSDTVRTILPIADRKEGILFDSRVVNGAKAGHFEDYNLEKVQIPVLIIHAKDDKLASFASAEEWSRRIPDCTFLPIPDGGHTMRGHAAEISRALDQFIKPE
;
A
#
# COMPACT_ATOMS: atom_id res chain seq x y z
N MET A 1 -23.36 -53.14 3.81
CA MET A 1 -23.27 -52.64 2.42
C MET A 1 -23.64 -51.17 2.25
N LYS A 2 -24.78 -50.69 2.78
CA LYS A 2 -25.21 -49.27 2.62
C LYS A 2 -24.20 -48.25 3.16
N ARG A 3 -23.63 -48.44 4.36
CA ARG A 3 -22.62 -47.51 4.94
C ARG A 3 -21.36 -47.38 4.09
N ARG A 4 -20.82 -48.47 3.52
CA ARG A 4 -19.63 -48.45 2.66
C ARG A 4 -19.87 -47.64 1.37
N LYS A 5 -21.06 -47.75 0.77
CA LYS A 5 -21.43 -46.95 -0.42
C LYS A 5 -21.50 -45.46 -0.09
N ILE A 6 -22.03 -45.06 1.08
CA ILE A 6 -22.09 -43.67 1.52
C ILE A 6 -20.67 -43.08 1.66
N TRP A 7 -19.75 -43.81 2.31
CA TRP A 7 -18.37 -43.35 2.46
C TRP A 7 -17.63 -43.19 1.12
N ILE A 8 -17.90 -44.06 0.14
CA ILE A 8 -17.33 -43.93 -1.20
C ILE A 8 -17.87 -42.67 -1.87
N VAL A 9 -19.17 -42.40 -1.79
CA VAL A 9 -19.74 -41.15 -2.38
C VAL A 9 -19.18 -39.91 -1.71
N VAL A 10 -19.06 -39.91 -0.37
CA VAL A 10 -18.44 -38.80 0.37
C VAL A 10 -16.99 -38.59 -0.04
N LEU A 11 -16.23 -39.70 -0.16
CA LEU A 11 -14.81 -39.59 -0.60
C LEU A 11 -14.70 -39.00 -2.01
N ILE A 12 -15.53 -39.43 -2.95
CA ILE A 12 -15.55 -38.90 -4.32
C ILE A 12 -15.93 -37.43 -4.29
N ALA A 13 -16.92 -37.04 -3.49
CA ALA A 13 -17.31 -35.61 -3.37
C ALA A 13 -16.20 -34.76 -2.77
N VAL A 14 -15.48 -35.26 -1.76
CA VAL A 14 -14.34 -34.58 -1.14
C VAL A 14 -13.18 -34.40 -2.15
N ILE A 15 -12.86 -35.48 -2.89
CA ILE A 15 -11.83 -35.41 -3.94
C ILE A 15 -12.22 -34.37 -5.01
N GLY A 16 -13.45 -34.42 -5.50
CA GLY A 16 -13.94 -33.46 -6.49
C GLY A 16 -13.92 -32.01 -5.97
N LEU A 17 -14.22 -31.79 -4.70
CA LEU A 17 -14.10 -30.47 -4.08
C LEU A 17 -12.65 -30.00 -4.01
N ILE A 18 -11.72 -30.87 -3.61
CA ILE A 18 -10.29 -30.56 -3.57
C ILE A 18 -9.77 -30.19 -4.96
N ASP A 19 -10.16 -30.95 -5.99
CA ASP A 19 -9.79 -30.69 -7.37
C ASP A 19 -10.31 -29.32 -7.85
N ILE A 20 -11.58 -29.01 -7.58
CA ILE A 20 -12.18 -27.71 -7.91
C ILE A 20 -11.44 -26.56 -7.21
N LEU A 21 -11.17 -26.69 -5.92
CA LEU A 21 -10.43 -25.67 -5.16
C LEU A 21 -9.00 -25.53 -5.68
N GLY A 22 -8.32 -26.64 -5.98
CA GLY A 22 -6.97 -26.63 -6.55
C GLY A 22 -6.92 -25.94 -7.92
N LEU A 23 -7.86 -26.23 -8.81
CA LEU A 23 -7.95 -25.59 -10.11
C LEU A 23 -8.26 -24.10 -9.98
N ASN A 24 -9.14 -23.71 -9.07
CA ASN A 24 -9.43 -22.30 -8.80
C ASN A 24 -8.19 -21.55 -8.28
N TYR A 25 -7.49 -22.14 -7.29
CA TYR A 25 -6.23 -21.58 -6.78
C TYR A 25 -5.21 -21.35 -7.90
N LEU A 26 -4.96 -22.37 -8.72
CA LEU A 26 -3.99 -22.27 -9.83
C LEU A 26 -4.42 -21.21 -10.85
N SER A 27 -5.71 -21.11 -11.15
CA SER A 27 -6.25 -20.09 -12.06
C SER A 27 -6.01 -18.67 -11.52
N VAL A 28 -6.33 -18.44 -10.25
CA VAL A 28 -6.12 -17.14 -9.58
C VAL A 28 -4.63 -16.80 -9.54
N LEU A 29 -3.78 -17.74 -9.14
CA LEU A 29 -2.34 -17.52 -9.05
C LEU A 29 -1.71 -17.24 -10.42
N ASN A 30 -2.09 -17.98 -11.46
CA ASN A 30 -1.58 -17.76 -12.80
C ASN A 30 -2.02 -16.40 -13.36
N THR A 31 -3.25 -16.00 -13.12
CA THR A 31 -3.75 -14.67 -13.51
C THR A 31 -2.96 -13.56 -12.79
N ALA A 32 -2.74 -13.72 -11.49
CA ALA A 32 -1.97 -12.77 -10.69
C ALA A 32 -0.51 -12.68 -11.16
N LYS A 33 0.13 -13.82 -11.42
CA LYS A 33 1.51 -13.85 -11.95
C LYS A 33 1.61 -13.22 -13.35
N ALA A 34 0.65 -13.49 -14.23
CA ALA A 34 0.62 -12.86 -15.56
C ALA A 34 0.46 -11.34 -15.45
N ARG A 35 -0.43 -10.86 -14.57
CA ARG A 35 -0.55 -9.42 -14.27
C ARG A 35 0.78 -8.87 -13.76
N PHE A 36 1.38 -9.48 -12.77
CA PHE A 36 2.63 -9.01 -12.17
C PHE A 36 3.78 -8.96 -13.18
N ALA A 37 3.88 -9.93 -14.07
CA ALA A 37 4.91 -9.98 -15.13
C ALA A 37 4.88 -8.73 -16.02
N VAL A 38 3.69 -8.19 -16.35
CA VAL A 38 3.56 -6.95 -17.13
C VAL A 38 4.22 -5.76 -16.42
N TYR A 39 4.09 -5.69 -15.09
CA TYR A 39 4.75 -4.64 -14.31
C TYR A 39 6.25 -4.88 -14.12
N GLN A 40 6.67 -6.15 -14.05
CA GLN A 40 8.10 -6.50 -14.00
C GLN A 40 8.85 -6.05 -15.27
N GLU A 41 8.23 -6.12 -16.45
CA GLU A 41 8.81 -5.62 -17.70
C GLU A 41 9.01 -4.10 -17.71
N LYS A 42 8.21 -3.36 -16.95
CA LYS A 42 8.31 -1.90 -16.80
C LYS A 42 9.27 -1.47 -15.69
N ALA A 43 9.54 -2.36 -14.75
CA ALA A 43 10.32 -2.04 -13.57
C ALA A 43 11.79 -1.78 -13.91
N GLN A 44 12.30 -0.70 -13.36
CA GLN A 44 13.71 -0.29 -13.39
C GLN A 44 14.32 -0.49 -12.01
N THR A 45 15.64 -0.41 -11.90
CA THR A 45 16.36 -0.50 -10.64
C THR A 45 17.39 0.60 -10.51
N LEU A 46 17.50 1.17 -9.30
CA LEU A 46 18.54 2.09 -8.90
C LEU A 46 19.29 1.53 -7.71
N GLN A 47 20.63 1.61 -7.73
CA GLN A 47 21.45 1.36 -6.55
C GLN A 47 21.54 2.64 -5.74
N THR A 48 20.99 2.64 -4.53
CA THR A 48 21.11 3.73 -3.55
C THR A 48 22.12 3.37 -2.48
N ALA A 49 22.47 4.32 -1.61
CA ALA A 49 23.28 4.08 -0.43
C ALA A 49 22.61 3.09 0.55
N GLN A 50 21.27 2.96 0.47
CA GLN A 50 20.46 2.09 1.31
C GLN A 50 20.22 0.70 0.71
N GLY A 51 20.79 0.41 -0.47
CA GLY A 51 20.55 -0.81 -1.23
C GLY A 51 19.81 -0.55 -2.53
N LYS A 52 19.47 -1.63 -3.23
CA LYS A 52 18.76 -1.57 -4.50
C LYS A 52 17.29 -1.20 -4.27
N VAL A 53 16.77 -0.27 -5.08
CA VAL A 53 15.36 0.11 -5.15
C VAL A 53 14.85 -0.21 -6.55
N SER A 54 13.77 -0.99 -6.64
CA SER A 54 13.07 -1.24 -7.89
C SER A 54 11.85 -0.33 -7.97
N TYR A 55 11.59 0.25 -9.15
CA TYR A 55 10.53 1.25 -9.35
C TYR A 55 9.98 1.21 -10.77
N ILE A 56 8.76 1.71 -10.94
CA ILE A 56 8.19 2.09 -12.24
C ILE A 56 8.20 3.61 -12.32
N ASP A 57 8.65 4.14 -13.47
CA ASP A 57 8.64 5.56 -13.80
C ASP A 57 7.97 5.71 -15.17
N GLU A 58 6.71 6.13 -15.18
CA GLU A 58 5.92 6.26 -16.39
C GLU A 58 5.04 7.51 -16.38
N GLY A 59 4.74 7.98 -17.58
CA GLY A 59 3.93 9.15 -17.81
C GLY A 59 4.76 10.43 -17.97
N SER A 60 4.05 11.54 -18.13
CA SER A 60 4.60 12.86 -18.32
C SER A 60 3.82 13.90 -17.50
N GLY A 61 4.43 15.05 -17.23
CA GLY A 61 3.80 16.10 -16.43
C GLY A 61 4.25 16.09 -14.97
N THR A 62 3.36 16.43 -14.06
CA THR A 62 3.71 16.65 -12.66
C THR A 62 4.18 15.37 -11.97
N PRO A 63 5.40 15.37 -11.36
CA PRO A 63 5.91 14.19 -10.66
C PRO A 63 5.09 13.84 -9.42
N VAL A 64 4.76 12.54 -9.28
CA VAL A 64 4.09 11.98 -8.11
C VAL A 64 4.84 10.72 -7.67
N LEU A 65 5.43 10.77 -6.48
CA LEU A 65 6.04 9.62 -5.81
C LEU A 65 4.97 8.86 -5.05
N VAL A 66 4.79 7.57 -5.34
CA VAL A 66 3.73 6.76 -4.74
C VAL A 66 4.31 5.72 -3.79
N CYS A 67 4.06 5.89 -2.49
CA CYS A 67 4.38 4.93 -1.44
C CYS A 67 3.24 3.92 -1.30
N HIS A 68 3.42 2.70 -1.81
CA HIS A 68 2.41 1.65 -1.80
C HIS A 68 2.03 1.14 -0.40
N GLY A 69 0.86 0.52 -0.27
CA GLY A 69 0.38 -0.11 0.96
C GLY A 69 1.08 -1.43 1.30
N ILE A 70 0.67 -2.05 2.43
CA ILE A 70 1.13 -3.40 2.78
C ILE A 70 0.71 -4.40 1.70
N CYS A 71 1.50 -5.45 1.49
CA CYS A 71 1.33 -6.42 0.40
C CYS A 71 1.50 -5.83 -1.01
N GLY A 72 1.97 -4.59 -1.15
CA GLY A 72 2.15 -3.91 -2.41
C GLY A 72 3.49 -4.17 -3.08
N GLY A 73 3.97 -3.15 -3.79
CA GLY A 73 5.20 -3.09 -4.57
C GLY A 73 5.05 -1.99 -5.62
N TYR A 74 6.03 -1.85 -6.51
CA TYR A 74 5.96 -0.90 -7.62
C TYR A 74 4.69 -1.07 -8.47
N ASP A 75 4.18 -2.29 -8.62
CA ASP A 75 2.97 -2.60 -9.37
C ASP A 75 1.72 -2.01 -8.73
N GLN A 76 1.56 -2.18 -7.42
CA GLN A 76 0.42 -1.63 -6.69
C GLN A 76 0.52 -0.11 -6.57
N GLY A 77 1.74 0.42 -6.34
CA GLY A 77 1.97 1.86 -6.32
C GLY A 77 1.60 2.52 -7.66
N PHE A 78 2.01 1.92 -8.77
CA PHE A 78 1.68 2.41 -10.10
C PHE A 78 0.17 2.33 -10.40
N ASP A 79 -0.51 1.25 -10.00
CA ASP A 79 -1.96 1.08 -10.23
C ASP A 79 -2.80 2.23 -9.64
N VAL A 80 -2.33 2.91 -8.59
CA VAL A 80 -3.07 4.02 -7.96
C VAL A 80 -3.29 5.18 -8.93
N LEU A 81 -2.31 5.44 -9.81
CA LEU A 81 -2.32 6.58 -10.73
C LEU A 81 -2.12 6.19 -12.21
N LYS A 82 -2.22 4.91 -12.57
CA LYS A 82 -1.98 4.44 -13.94
C LYS A 82 -2.84 5.14 -15.00
N ASP A 83 -4.06 5.53 -14.63
CA ASP A 83 -4.99 6.23 -15.52
C ASP A 83 -4.74 7.75 -15.59
N LYS A 84 -3.67 8.24 -14.95
CA LYS A 84 -3.26 9.65 -14.92
C LYS A 84 -1.88 9.91 -15.55
N THR A 85 -1.31 8.94 -16.24
CA THR A 85 0.02 9.05 -16.87
C THR A 85 0.10 10.12 -17.97
N ASP A 86 -1.03 10.60 -18.49
CA ASP A 86 -1.09 11.72 -19.42
C ASP A 86 -0.84 13.09 -18.74
N SER A 87 -1.07 13.20 -17.43
CA SER A 87 -0.94 14.43 -16.65
C SER A 87 0.07 14.35 -15.51
N CYS A 88 0.43 13.15 -15.11
CA CYS A 88 1.36 12.86 -14.03
C CYS A 88 2.52 12.00 -14.52
N ARG A 89 3.75 12.31 -14.09
CA ARG A 89 4.86 11.36 -14.10
C ARG A 89 4.79 10.56 -12.82
N VAL A 90 4.41 9.29 -12.92
CA VAL A 90 4.18 8.40 -11.79
C VAL A 90 5.46 7.65 -11.46
N ILE A 91 6.05 7.95 -10.30
CA ILE A 91 7.21 7.26 -9.75
C ILE A 91 6.71 6.33 -8.65
N ALA A 92 6.71 5.03 -8.91
CA ALA A 92 6.18 4.02 -7.99
C ALA A 92 7.29 3.06 -7.55
N PRO A 93 8.08 3.37 -6.51
CA PRO A 93 9.09 2.45 -5.98
C PRO A 93 8.47 1.35 -5.13
N SER A 94 9.06 0.16 -5.16
CA SER A 94 8.90 -0.83 -4.10
C SER A 94 9.60 -0.37 -2.83
N ARG A 95 8.91 -0.48 -1.71
CA ARG A 95 9.49 -0.26 -0.39
C ARG A 95 10.48 -1.38 -0.02
N PHE A 96 11.26 -1.20 1.03
CA PHE A 96 12.23 -2.18 1.49
C PHE A 96 11.62 -3.58 1.69
N GLY A 97 12.29 -4.61 1.16
CA GLY A 97 11.85 -6.00 1.23
C GLY A 97 10.67 -6.37 0.32
N TYR A 98 10.20 -5.43 -0.51
CA TYR A 98 9.19 -5.67 -1.53
C TYR A 98 9.83 -5.97 -2.89
N PRO A 99 9.08 -6.48 -3.90
CA PRO A 99 9.64 -7.00 -5.13
C PRO A 99 10.70 -6.10 -5.76
N GLY A 100 11.89 -6.67 -5.93
CA GLY A 100 13.03 -6.03 -6.57
C GLY A 100 13.83 -5.05 -5.71
N SER A 101 13.33 -4.67 -4.50
CA SER A 101 14.04 -3.80 -3.55
C SER A 101 14.67 -4.61 -2.43
N ASP A 102 15.86 -4.18 -2.01
CA ASP A 102 16.57 -4.80 -0.88
C ASP A 102 15.89 -4.45 0.47
N LEU A 103 16.20 -5.24 1.50
CA LEU A 103 15.87 -4.95 2.90
C LEU A 103 17.17 -4.84 3.68
N PRO A 104 17.67 -3.62 3.97
CA PRO A 104 18.87 -3.43 4.79
C PRO A 104 18.71 -4.00 6.21
N GLU A 105 19.80 -4.47 6.82
CA GLU A 105 19.77 -5.00 8.20
C GLU A 105 19.27 -3.98 9.23
N ASN A 106 19.62 -2.71 9.03
CA ASN A 106 19.22 -1.58 9.86
C ASN A 106 18.01 -0.80 9.28
N ALA A 107 17.19 -1.45 8.44
CA ALA A 107 16.07 -0.79 7.79
C ALA A 107 15.17 -0.03 8.76
N SER A 108 14.84 1.20 8.40
CA SER A 108 13.92 2.08 9.12
C SER A 108 13.07 2.89 8.14
N VAL A 109 12.08 3.61 8.65
CA VAL A 109 11.28 4.53 7.83
C VAL A 109 12.14 5.69 7.32
N ASP A 110 13.08 6.18 8.13
CA ASP A 110 13.98 7.26 7.73
C ASP A 110 14.89 6.82 6.58
N LEU A 111 15.52 5.64 6.67
CA LEU A 111 16.34 5.12 5.58
C LEU A 111 15.55 4.85 4.31
N GLN A 112 14.26 4.47 4.44
CA GLN A 112 13.38 4.34 3.28
C GLN A 112 13.11 5.71 2.62
N VAL A 113 12.97 6.78 3.41
CA VAL A 113 12.81 8.14 2.90
C VAL A 113 14.09 8.59 2.20
N GLU A 114 15.27 8.37 2.79
CA GLU A 114 16.56 8.71 2.16
C GLU A 114 16.73 8.00 0.81
N ALA A 115 16.38 6.71 0.72
CA ALA A 115 16.42 5.98 -0.55
C ALA A 115 15.49 6.59 -1.62
N TYR A 116 14.37 7.19 -1.20
CA TYR A 116 13.45 7.86 -2.12
C TYR A 116 13.94 9.25 -2.53
N VAL A 117 14.62 9.97 -1.65
CA VAL A 117 15.31 11.23 -1.99
C VAL A 117 16.39 10.96 -3.04
N GLU A 118 17.23 9.93 -2.83
CA GLU A 118 18.23 9.52 -3.82
C GLU A 118 17.60 9.11 -5.16
N LEU A 119 16.44 8.43 -5.13
CA LEU A 119 15.69 8.07 -6.35
C LEU A 119 15.25 9.33 -7.11
N LEU A 120 14.67 10.32 -6.42
CA LEU A 120 14.26 11.56 -7.04
C LEU A 120 15.45 12.33 -7.63
N ASP A 121 16.61 12.33 -6.94
CA ASP A 121 17.85 12.95 -7.44
C ASP A 121 18.34 12.27 -8.72
N ALA A 122 18.38 10.94 -8.74
CA ALA A 122 18.78 10.16 -9.90
C ALA A 122 17.86 10.37 -11.11
N LEU A 123 16.57 10.66 -10.87
CA LEU A 123 15.58 10.96 -11.91
C LEU A 123 15.53 12.44 -12.30
N GLY A 124 16.37 13.29 -11.67
CA GLY A 124 16.40 14.73 -11.92
C GLY A 124 15.14 15.47 -11.45
N ILE A 125 14.46 14.93 -10.44
CA ILE A 125 13.21 15.48 -9.89
C ILE A 125 13.53 16.28 -8.63
N GLU A 126 13.39 17.59 -8.70
CA GLU A 126 13.62 18.48 -7.55
C GLU A 126 12.53 18.31 -6.49
N LYS A 127 11.26 18.34 -6.92
CA LYS A 127 10.08 18.19 -6.06
C LYS A 127 9.01 17.30 -6.69
N ALA A 128 8.33 16.51 -5.87
CA ALA A 128 7.19 15.69 -6.29
C ALA A 128 6.02 15.83 -5.29
N TYR A 129 4.79 15.58 -5.74
CA TYR A 129 3.74 15.20 -4.81
C TYR A 129 4.08 13.83 -4.24
N VAL A 130 3.81 13.63 -2.94
CA VAL A 130 4.06 12.35 -2.27
C VAL A 130 2.72 11.74 -1.88
N LEU A 131 2.39 10.59 -2.47
CA LEU A 131 1.16 9.88 -2.21
C LEU A 131 1.46 8.63 -1.39
N GLY A 132 0.83 8.50 -0.23
CA GLY A 132 0.93 7.30 0.61
C GLY A 132 -0.40 6.57 0.70
N THR A 133 -0.43 5.30 0.29
CA THR A 133 -1.60 4.43 0.47
C THR A 133 -1.44 3.56 1.72
N SER A 134 -2.44 3.52 2.61
CA SER A 134 -2.46 2.63 3.77
C SER A 134 -1.15 2.69 4.58
N ALA A 135 -0.41 1.58 4.73
CA ALA A 135 0.90 1.52 5.39
C ALA A 135 1.95 2.47 4.76
N GLY A 136 1.87 2.72 3.44
CA GLY A 136 2.74 3.66 2.73
C GLY A 136 2.59 5.10 3.19
N GLY A 137 1.45 5.45 3.80
CA GLY A 137 1.24 6.76 4.43
C GLY A 137 2.26 7.07 5.53
N THR A 138 2.79 6.07 6.23
CA THR A 138 3.85 6.28 7.23
C THR A 138 5.11 6.85 6.59
N VAL A 139 5.53 6.29 5.46
CA VAL A 139 6.71 6.77 4.72
C VAL A 139 6.45 8.14 4.10
N ALA A 140 5.25 8.34 3.51
CA ALA A 140 4.86 9.61 2.92
C ALA A 140 4.81 10.75 3.94
N ILE A 141 4.23 10.52 5.12
CA ILE A 141 4.22 11.49 6.23
C ILE A 141 5.65 11.83 6.67
N ARG A 142 6.49 10.80 6.87
CA ARG A 142 7.87 11.01 7.30
C ARG A 142 8.65 11.84 6.27
N MET A 143 8.50 11.55 4.98
CA MET A 143 9.12 12.32 3.90
C MET A 143 8.66 13.78 3.89
N ALA A 144 7.36 14.03 4.03
CA ALA A 144 6.81 15.38 4.08
C ALA A 144 7.30 16.20 5.28
N LEU A 145 7.61 15.54 6.39
CA LEU A 145 8.11 16.19 7.61
C LEU A 145 9.64 16.38 7.60
N SER A 146 10.40 15.40 7.09
CA SER A 146 11.88 15.47 7.09
C SER A 146 12.45 16.19 5.85
N HIS A 147 11.76 16.16 4.71
CA HIS A 147 12.18 16.76 3.43
C HIS A 147 11.07 17.59 2.79
N PRO A 148 10.49 18.59 3.48
CA PRO A 148 9.42 19.42 2.93
C PRO A 148 9.84 20.15 1.65
N GLU A 149 11.13 20.45 1.49
CA GLU A 149 11.70 21.08 0.29
C GLU A 149 11.65 20.17 -0.95
N ARG A 150 11.48 18.85 -0.77
CA ARG A 150 11.34 17.85 -1.85
C ARG A 150 9.88 17.56 -2.19
N CYS A 151 8.94 18.11 -1.42
CA CYS A 151 7.52 17.80 -1.52
C CYS A 151 6.74 19.02 -2.04
N LYS A 152 5.89 18.80 -3.08
CA LYS A 152 4.90 19.77 -3.56
C LYS A 152 3.60 19.72 -2.77
N GLY A 153 3.26 18.55 -2.21
CA GLY A 153 2.10 18.27 -1.40
C GLY A 153 2.08 16.82 -0.96
N LEU A 154 1.30 16.52 0.07
CA LEU A 154 1.14 15.19 0.65
C LEU A 154 -0.29 14.67 0.38
N ILE A 155 -0.41 13.46 -0.13
CA ILE A 155 -1.70 12.79 -0.35
C ILE A 155 -1.76 11.54 0.51
N LEU A 156 -2.72 11.48 1.43
CA LEU A 156 -2.96 10.35 2.32
C LEU A 156 -4.24 9.60 1.89
N TYR A 157 -4.04 8.43 1.30
CA TYR A 157 -5.08 7.60 0.73
C TYR A 157 -5.33 6.39 1.65
N CYS A 158 -6.47 6.33 2.34
CA CYS A 158 -6.82 5.32 3.35
C CYS A 158 -5.67 5.00 4.32
N SER A 159 -4.93 6.01 4.73
CA SER A 159 -3.72 5.86 5.57
C SER A 159 -4.05 5.79 7.05
N GLY A 160 -3.13 5.24 7.84
CA GLY A 160 -3.17 5.36 9.29
C GLY A 160 -2.52 6.66 9.75
N TYR A 161 -2.92 7.15 10.93
CA TYR A 161 -2.49 8.43 11.49
C TYR A 161 -1.74 8.24 12.82
N PRO A 162 -0.86 9.19 13.22
CA PRO A 162 -0.24 9.16 14.54
C PRO A 162 -1.28 9.32 15.65
N ASN A 163 -1.05 8.68 16.80
CA ASN A 163 -1.91 8.75 17.96
C ASN A 163 -1.17 9.34 19.14
N GLU A 164 -1.57 10.56 19.55
CA GLU A 164 -0.97 11.28 20.67
C GLU A 164 -1.32 10.67 22.03
N GLN A 165 -2.47 10.01 22.14
CA GLN A 165 -2.97 9.48 23.42
C GLN A 165 -2.25 8.21 23.88
N ASP A 166 -1.45 7.61 23.02
CA ASP A 166 -0.69 6.41 23.34
C ASP A 166 0.73 6.49 22.72
N PRO A 167 1.54 7.48 23.16
CA PRO A 167 2.88 7.69 22.60
C PRO A 167 3.86 6.54 22.92
N ASP A 168 3.57 5.78 23.99
CA ASP A 168 4.38 4.63 24.41
C ASP A 168 3.78 3.29 23.98
N ARG A 169 2.77 3.30 23.11
CA ARG A 169 2.19 2.07 22.58
C ARG A 169 3.30 1.24 21.95
N LYS A 170 3.81 0.29 22.74
CA LYS A 170 4.71 -0.73 22.20
C LYS A 170 3.97 -1.37 21.06
N SER A 171 4.40 -1.06 19.84
CA SER A 171 3.79 -1.57 18.63
C SER A 171 3.85 -3.08 18.69
N GLY A 172 2.71 -3.70 18.98
CA GLY A 172 2.54 -5.10 18.67
C GLY A 172 2.73 -5.30 17.16
N ILE A 173 2.95 -6.51 16.73
CA ILE A 173 2.95 -6.85 15.31
C ILE A 173 1.59 -6.40 14.72
N SER A 174 1.61 -5.44 13.80
CA SER A 174 0.43 -4.89 13.15
C SER A 174 0.46 -5.23 11.66
N GLY A 175 -0.08 -6.37 11.30
CA GLY A 175 -0.10 -6.87 9.92
C GLY A 175 -0.46 -8.35 9.86
N PRO A 176 -0.51 -8.95 8.67
CA PRO A 176 -0.86 -10.36 8.53
C PRO A 176 0.18 -11.25 9.21
N PRO A 177 -0.25 -12.31 9.93
CA PRO A 177 0.66 -13.29 10.50
C PRO A 177 1.55 -13.94 9.42
N ALA A 178 2.81 -14.24 9.75
CA ALA A 178 3.78 -14.80 8.79
C ALA A 178 3.28 -16.09 8.10
N ILE A 179 2.39 -16.85 8.74
CA ILE A 179 1.80 -18.08 8.16
C ILE A 179 0.90 -17.78 6.96
N VAL A 180 0.26 -16.62 6.89
CA VAL A 180 -0.59 -16.25 5.74
C VAL A 180 0.20 -15.56 4.62
N CYS A 181 1.49 -15.26 4.84
CA CYS A 181 2.38 -14.70 3.84
C CYS A 181 2.91 -15.79 2.90
N ASN A 182 2.02 -16.59 2.32
CA ASN A 182 2.26 -17.51 1.22
C ASN A 182 1.03 -17.53 0.30
N ASP A 183 1.24 -17.85 -0.97
CA ASP A 183 0.22 -17.73 -2.01
C ASP A 183 -1.04 -18.52 -1.73
N PHE A 184 -0.89 -19.76 -1.26
CA PHE A 184 -2.04 -20.63 -1.00
C PHE A 184 -2.88 -20.14 0.18
N CYS A 185 -2.26 -19.79 1.30
CA CYS A 185 -3.00 -19.30 2.48
C CYS A 185 -3.66 -17.96 2.16
N MET A 186 -2.98 -17.06 1.45
CA MET A 186 -3.54 -15.75 1.09
C MET A 186 -4.78 -15.92 0.20
N TRP A 187 -4.71 -16.83 -0.81
CA TRP A 187 -5.87 -17.17 -1.62
C TRP A 187 -6.99 -17.81 -0.79
N LEU A 188 -6.66 -18.76 0.08
CA LEU A 188 -7.65 -19.48 0.88
C LEU A 188 -8.42 -18.54 1.83
N PHE A 189 -7.76 -17.52 2.37
CA PHE A 189 -8.38 -16.54 3.26
C PHE A 189 -9.01 -15.35 2.53
N SER A 190 -8.82 -15.20 1.21
CA SER A 190 -9.37 -14.06 0.46
C SER A 190 -10.90 -13.88 0.57
N PRO A 191 -11.75 -14.92 0.70
CA PRO A 191 -13.17 -14.74 0.94
C PRO A 191 -13.51 -14.02 2.26
N LEU A 192 -12.56 -13.97 3.19
CA LEU A 192 -12.71 -13.26 4.46
C LEU A 192 -12.27 -11.78 4.39
N PHE A 193 -11.72 -11.32 3.27
CA PHE A 193 -11.24 -9.94 3.14
C PHE A 193 -12.38 -8.93 3.30
N GLU A 194 -13.52 -9.16 2.67
CA GLU A 194 -14.66 -8.24 2.78
C GLU A 194 -15.26 -8.18 4.19
N PRO A 195 -15.63 -9.32 4.85
CA PRO A 195 -16.20 -9.26 6.18
C PRO A 195 -15.24 -8.77 7.25
N LEU A 196 -13.94 -9.04 7.15
CA LEU A 196 -12.95 -8.69 8.18
C LEU A 196 -12.27 -7.33 7.92
N MET A 197 -12.01 -6.99 6.66
CA MET A 197 -11.16 -5.86 6.29
C MET A 197 -11.89 -4.82 5.42
N GLY A 198 -13.10 -5.07 4.94
CA GLY A 198 -13.78 -4.19 4.01
C GLY A 198 -13.11 -4.11 2.63
N MET A 199 -12.39 -5.17 2.24
CA MET A 199 -11.69 -5.27 0.96
C MET A 199 -12.32 -6.35 0.11
N ASP A 200 -12.47 -6.10 -1.19
CA ASP A 200 -12.98 -7.10 -2.12
C ASP A 200 -12.08 -8.35 -2.14
N SER A 201 -12.67 -9.53 -2.23
CA SER A 201 -11.93 -10.80 -2.36
C SER A 201 -11.03 -10.83 -3.60
N ASP A 202 -11.40 -10.13 -4.68
CA ASP A 202 -10.60 -10.02 -5.89
C ASP A 202 -9.30 -9.24 -5.70
N THR A 203 -9.16 -8.47 -4.61
CA THR A 203 -7.91 -7.83 -4.20
C THR A 203 -6.77 -8.85 -4.08
N VAL A 204 -7.07 -10.13 -3.79
CA VAL A 204 -6.06 -11.21 -3.77
C VAL A 204 -5.25 -11.28 -5.07
N ARG A 205 -5.86 -10.99 -6.22
CA ARG A 205 -5.19 -11.02 -7.53
C ARG A 205 -4.17 -9.90 -7.73
N THR A 206 -4.27 -8.83 -6.95
CA THR A 206 -3.34 -7.70 -7.01
C THR A 206 -2.19 -7.83 -6.01
N ILE A 207 -2.36 -8.63 -4.96
CA ILE A 207 -1.33 -8.86 -3.94
C ILE A 207 -0.53 -10.15 -4.15
N LEU A 208 -1.03 -11.10 -4.95
CA LEU A 208 -0.27 -12.28 -5.36
C LEU A 208 0.73 -11.93 -6.50
N PRO A 209 1.90 -12.60 -6.56
CA PRO A 209 2.42 -13.57 -5.59
C PRO A 209 2.85 -12.88 -4.28
N ILE A 210 2.33 -13.39 -3.15
CA ILE A 210 2.61 -12.81 -1.83
C ILE A 210 3.97 -13.28 -1.27
N ALA A 211 4.44 -14.43 -1.74
CA ALA A 211 5.73 -14.98 -1.31
C ALA A 211 6.88 -14.00 -1.60
N ASP A 212 6.85 -13.33 -2.75
CA ASP A 212 7.85 -12.34 -3.18
C ASP A 212 7.77 -11.02 -2.39
N ARG A 213 6.73 -10.82 -1.57
CA ARG A 213 6.45 -9.61 -0.79
C ARG A 213 6.65 -9.84 0.71
N LYS A 214 6.93 -11.08 1.10
CA LYS A 214 6.93 -11.54 2.50
C LYS A 214 7.87 -10.75 3.40
N GLU A 215 9.09 -10.47 2.95
CA GLU A 215 10.07 -9.73 3.75
C GLU A 215 9.58 -8.31 4.04
N GLY A 216 9.09 -7.62 3.03
CA GLY A 216 8.50 -6.28 3.16
C GLY A 216 7.26 -6.28 4.06
N ILE A 217 6.37 -7.28 3.96
CA ILE A 217 5.19 -7.41 4.83
C ILE A 217 5.62 -7.57 6.29
N LEU A 218 6.63 -8.39 6.56
CA LEU A 218 7.12 -8.60 7.92
C LEU A 218 7.83 -7.35 8.47
N PHE A 219 8.55 -6.62 7.63
CA PHE A 219 9.13 -5.33 7.98
C PHE A 219 8.04 -4.31 8.29
N ASP A 220 7.04 -4.16 7.44
CA ASP A 220 5.89 -3.29 7.68
C ASP A 220 5.20 -3.61 9.01
N SER A 221 4.95 -4.89 9.25
CA SER A 221 4.22 -5.33 10.45
C SER A 221 4.98 -5.07 11.75
N ARG A 222 6.32 -5.07 11.70
CA ARG A 222 7.18 -4.90 12.88
C ARG A 222 7.65 -3.46 13.10
N VAL A 223 7.88 -2.72 12.02
CA VAL A 223 8.53 -1.41 12.04
C VAL A 223 7.59 -0.31 11.53
N VAL A 224 7.17 -0.39 10.26
CA VAL A 224 6.49 0.73 9.59
C VAL A 224 5.14 1.05 10.22
N ASN A 225 4.31 0.04 10.46
CA ASN A 225 2.97 0.23 11.03
C ASN A 225 3.00 0.69 12.50
N GLY A 226 4.08 0.38 13.21
CA GLY A 226 4.30 0.80 14.60
C GLY A 226 4.97 2.16 14.76
N ALA A 227 5.66 2.66 13.74
CA ALA A 227 6.51 3.84 13.84
C ALA A 227 5.74 5.08 14.32
N LYS A 228 4.55 5.32 13.77
CA LYS A 228 3.70 6.47 14.15
C LYS A 228 3.20 6.44 15.60
N ALA A 229 3.09 5.25 16.19
CA ALA A 229 2.66 5.10 17.58
C ALA A 229 3.82 5.23 18.56
N GLY A 230 5.02 4.76 18.19
CA GLY A 230 6.20 4.80 19.06
C GLY A 230 6.98 6.11 19.02
N HIS A 231 6.76 6.97 18.01
CA HIS A 231 7.52 8.20 17.76
C HIS A 231 6.59 9.33 17.29
N PHE A 232 5.57 9.65 18.11
CA PHE A 232 4.54 10.63 17.74
C PHE A 232 5.12 11.95 17.20
N GLU A 233 6.15 12.51 17.86
CA GLU A 233 6.74 13.79 17.49
C GLU A 233 7.36 13.80 16.09
N ASP A 234 7.87 12.65 15.63
CA ASP A 234 8.46 12.46 14.31
C ASP A 234 7.40 12.35 13.20
N TYR A 235 6.14 12.17 13.59
CA TYR A 235 4.99 12.03 12.70
C TYR A 235 3.88 13.05 12.95
N ASN A 236 4.14 14.09 13.74
CA ASN A 236 3.16 15.12 14.08
C ASN A 236 2.80 15.96 12.85
N LEU A 237 1.61 15.70 12.28
CA LEU A 237 1.13 16.35 11.07
C LEU A 237 0.78 17.84 11.24
N GLU A 238 0.70 18.36 12.48
CA GLU A 238 0.58 19.81 12.72
C GLU A 238 1.83 20.58 12.27
N LYS A 239 2.96 19.89 12.13
CA LYS A 239 4.24 20.46 11.68
C LYS A 239 4.40 20.47 10.15
N VAL A 240 3.47 19.86 9.39
CA VAL A 240 3.53 19.80 7.94
C VAL A 240 3.34 21.20 7.36
N GLN A 241 4.26 21.63 6.48
CA GLN A 241 4.31 22.97 5.89
C GLN A 241 3.86 22.99 4.43
N ILE A 242 3.44 21.86 3.89
CA ILE A 242 2.98 21.69 2.50
C ILE A 242 1.48 21.36 2.48
N PRO A 243 0.77 21.63 1.38
CA PRO A 243 -0.64 21.24 1.26
C PRO A 243 -0.83 19.75 1.46
N VAL A 244 -1.93 19.35 2.11
CA VAL A 244 -2.28 17.95 2.37
C VAL A 244 -3.67 17.64 1.82
N LEU A 245 -3.79 16.51 1.11
CA LEU A 245 -5.07 15.92 0.73
C LEU A 245 -5.26 14.61 1.49
N ILE A 246 -6.34 14.51 2.24
CA ILE A 246 -6.76 13.28 2.90
C ILE A 246 -7.98 12.71 2.17
N ILE A 247 -7.90 11.44 1.75
CA ILE A 247 -9.01 10.69 1.15
C ILE A 247 -9.23 9.44 1.99
N HIS A 248 -10.45 9.28 2.57
CA HIS A 248 -10.70 8.20 3.52
C HIS A 248 -12.17 7.77 3.55
N ALA A 249 -12.45 6.46 3.54
CA ALA A 249 -13.81 5.94 3.64
C ALA A 249 -14.29 5.87 5.10
N LYS A 250 -15.59 6.21 5.30
CA LYS A 250 -16.21 6.18 6.63
C LYS A 250 -16.34 4.79 7.22
N ASP A 251 -16.44 3.79 6.36
CA ASP A 251 -16.59 2.37 6.71
C ASP A 251 -15.28 1.57 6.63
N ASP A 252 -14.13 2.25 6.53
CA ASP A 252 -12.80 1.61 6.55
C ASP A 252 -12.59 0.84 7.87
N LYS A 253 -12.35 -0.48 7.75
CA LYS A 253 -12.14 -1.37 8.90
C LYS A 253 -10.67 -1.54 9.30
N LEU A 254 -9.74 -1.08 8.45
CA LEU A 254 -8.30 -1.22 8.66
C LEU A 254 -7.63 0.06 9.18
N ALA A 255 -8.09 1.21 8.72
CA ALA A 255 -7.59 2.50 9.14
C ALA A 255 -8.74 3.38 9.66
N SER A 256 -8.51 4.09 10.76
CA SER A 256 -9.55 4.83 11.47
C SER A 256 -9.99 6.08 10.71
N PHE A 257 -11.24 6.11 10.26
CA PHE A 257 -11.85 7.31 9.70
C PHE A 257 -11.89 8.46 10.72
N ALA A 258 -12.20 8.16 11.98
CA ALA A 258 -12.23 9.18 13.05
C ALA A 258 -10.87 9.87 13.21
N SER A 259 -9.76 9.10 13.10
CA SER A 259 -8.42 9.69 13.12
C SER A 259 -8.15 10.54 11.87
N ALA A 260 -8.59 10.10 10.68
CA ALA A 260 -8.48 10.89 9.45
C ALA A 260 -9.22 12.23 9.58
N GLU A 261 -10.45 12.19 10.09
CA GLU A 261 -11.28 13.38 10.33
C GLU A 261 -10.68 14.30 11.40
N GLU A 262 -10.13 13.77 12.49
CA GLU A 262 -9.44 14.54 13.50
C GLU A 262 -8.23 15.28 12.93
N TRP A 263 -7.34 14.54 12.25
CA TRP A 263 -6.14 15.13 11.66
C TRP A 263 -6.43 16.12 10.53
N SER A 264 -7.51 15.92 9.77
CA SER A 264 -7.92 16.90 8.76
C SER A 264 -8.24 18.29 9.32
N ARG A 265 -8.61 18.37 10.58
CA ARG A 265 -8.89 19.64 11.29
C ARG A 265 -7.64 20.23 11.95
N ARG A 266 -6.62 19.41 12.21
CA ARG A 266 -5.37 19.82 12.91
C ARG A 266 -4.27 20.23 11.95
N ILE A 267 -4.25 19.67 10.74
CA ILE A 267 -3.27 20.02 9.69
C ILE A 267 -3.56 21.43 9.17
N PRO A 268 -2.55 22.34 9.13
CA PRO A 268 -2.77 23.75 8.79
C PRO A 268 -3.38 24.00 7.41
N ASP A 269 -2.93 23.26 6.38
CA ASP A 269 -3.44 23.35 4.99
C ASP A 269 -3.89 21.95 4.54
N CYS A 270 -5.14 21.61 4.83
CA CYS A 270 -5.70 20.31 4.57
C CYS A 270 -7.01 20.37 3.79
N THR A 271 -7.05 19.65 2.68
CA THR A 271 -8.28 19.27 1.99
C THR A 271 -8.68 17.87 2.42
N PHE A 272 -9.92 17.68 2.89
CA PHE A 272 -10.44 16.39 3.31
C PHE A 272 -11.57 15.93 2.39
N LEU A 273 -11.41 14.74 1.81
CA LEU A 273 -12.44 14.06 1.02
C LEU A 273 -12.93 12.83 1.79
N PRO A 274 -14.01 12.94 2.57
CA PRO A 274 -14.65 11.80 3.21
C PRO A 274 -15.46 11.01 2.19
N ILE A 275 -15.10 9.75 1.97
CA ILE A 275 -15.83 8.81 1.11
C ILE A 275 -16.90 8.11 1.94
N PRO A 276 -18.17 8.04 1.49
CA PRO A 276 -19.26 7.54 2.32
C PRO A 276 -19.15 6.05 2.66
N ASP A 277 -18.64 5.22 1.73
CA ASP A 277 -18.54 3.77 1.84
C ASP A 277 -17.46 3.21 0.87
N GLY A 278 -17.41 1.89 0.72
CA GLY A 278 -16.46 1.22 -0.18
C GLY A 278 -15.26 0.61 0.53
N GLY A 279 -15.23 0.65 1.86
CA GLY A 279 -14.22 0.05 2.72
C GLY A 279 -12.83 0.64 2.52
N HIS A 280 -11.81 -0.13 2.87
CA HIS A 280 -10.41 0.31 2.79
C HIS A 280 -9.94 0.67 1.38
N THR A 281 -10.54 0.08 0.35
CA THR A 281 -10.21 0.36 -1.06
C THR A 281 -11.07 1.45 -1.69
N MET A 282 -12.06 2.00 -0.96
CA MET A 282 -13.01 3.02 -1.44
C MET A 282 -13.67 2.63 -2.76
N ARG A 283 -14.09 1.35 -2.85
CA ARG A 283 -14.68 0.77 -4.06
C ARG A 283 -15.93 1.56 -4.49
N GLY A 284 -16.04 1.82 -5.78
CA GLY A 284 -17.17 2.55 -6.37
C GLY A 284 -16.97 4.06 -6.49
N HIS A 285 -15.94 4.63 -5.86
CA HIS A 285 -15.71 6.07 -5.80
C HIS A 285 -14.56 6.59 -6.68
N ALA A 286 -14.08 5.79 -7.63
CA ALA A 286 -12.93 6.12 -8.47
C ALA A 286 -13.05 7.49 -9.17
N ALA A 287 -14.25 7.84 -9.69
CA ALA A 287 -14.46 9.10 -10.38
C ALA A 287 -14.39 10.33 -9.46
N GLU A 288 -14.88 10.20 -8.21
CA GLU A 288 -14.80 11.26 -7.21
C GLU A 288 -13.38 11.48 -6.75
N ILE A 289 -12.67 10.38 -6.44
CA ILE A 289 -11.26 10.38 -6.05
C ILE A 289 -10.40 10.95 -7.17
N SER A 290 -10.63 10.53 -8.43
CA SER A 290 -9.89 11.05 -9.59
C SER A 290 -10.02 12.56 -9.72
N ARG A 291 -11.24 13.12 -9.55
CA ARG A 291 -11.45 14.58 -9.58
C ARG A 291 -10.71 15.30 -8.44
N ALA A 292 -10.71 14.75 -7.24
CA ALA A 292 -10.00 15.34 -6.12
C ALA A 292 -8.47 15.36 -6.35
N LEU A 293 -7.94 14.28 -6.91
CA LEU A 293 -6.54 14.21 -7.29
C LEU A 293 -6.19 15.25 -8.38
N ASP A 294 -7.05 15.41 -9.42
CA ASP A 294 -6.85 16.41 -10.49
C ASP A 294 -6.91 17.84 -9.97
N GLN A 295 -7.72 18.11 -8.95
CA GLN A 295 -7.80 19.42 -8.32
C GLN A 295 -6.60 19.72 -7.42
N PHE A 296 -6.03 18.68 -6.79
CA PHE A 296 -4.92 18.83 -5.86
C PHE A 296 -3.56 18.82 -6.56
N ILE A 297 -3.34 17.90 -7.48
CA ILE A 297 -2.11 17.78 -8.27
C ILE A 297 -2.19 18.81 -9.40
N LYS A 298 -1.57 19.97 -9.18
CA LYS A 298 -1.57 21.05 -10.18
C LYS A 298 -0.53 20.78 -11.26
N PRO A 299 -0.84 21.05 -12.54
CA PRO A 299 0.15 21.04 -13.63
C PRO A 299 1.33 21.94 -13.33
N GLU A 300 2.50 21.59 -13.87
CA GLU A 300 3.68 22.48 -13.90
C GLU A 300 3.51 23.58 -14.89
#